data_0fb89dec50ea1493208c5ac8ca870568
#
_entry.id   0fb89dec50ea1493208c5ac8ca870568
#
_cell.length_a   1.000
_cell.length_b   1.000
_cell.length_c   1.000
_cell.angle_alpha   90.00
_cell.angle_beta   90.00
_cell.angle_gamma   90.00
#
_symmetry.space_group_name_H-M   'P 1'
#
loop_
_entity.id
_entity.type
_entity.pdbx_description
1 polymer ?
#
loop_
_entity_poly.entity_id
_entity_poly.type
_entity_poly.pdbx_seq_one_letter_code
_entity_poly.pdbx_strand_id
1 'polypeptide(L)'
;MQSLHGNCLIAYARHKYILTMVNGEYRYFNGGDLVFADASQIQVDKCVENFVLVSRDTLSLFLPMLKEEALKLHAHKKVPSLLVHHCTRDIPVFQEVAQLSQNKNLRYAEMLRKRALIFALLSVFLEDEHFIPLLLNVLQPNMRTRVCTVINNNIAHEWTLARIASELLMSPSLLKKKLREEETSYSQLLTECRMQRALQLIVIYGVSIKRVAV
;
A
#
# COMPACT_ATOMS: atom_id res chain seq x y z
N MET A 1 7.91 -12.08 -6.25
CA MET A 1 7.90 -10.60 -6.16
C MET A 1 6.93 -10.23 -5.04
N GLN A 2 7.30 -9.42 -4.06
CA GLN A 2 6.34 -8.93 -3.07
C GLN A 2 5.41 -7.94 -3.78
N SER A 3 4.11 -8.13 -3.65
CA SER A 3 3.11 -7.21 -4.17
C SER A 3 3.33 -5.81 -3.57
N LEU A 4 3.60 -4.83 -4.40
CA LEU A 4 3.79 -3.42 -4.00
C LEU A 4 2.45 -2.69 -3.77
N HIS A 5 1.32 -3.37 -4.00
CA HIS A 5 0.00 -2.79 -3.83
C HIS A 5 -0.29 -2.37 -2.40
N GLY A 6 -0.77 -1.15 -2.25
CA GLY A 6 -1.09 -0.55 -0.95
C GLY A 6 0.11 0.02 -0.20
N ASN A 7 1.28 0.06 -0.82
CA ASN A 7 2.46 0.72 -0.31
C ASN A 7 2.71 2.03 -1.04
N CYS A 8 3.31 2.99 -0.35
CA CYS A 8 3.88 4.18 -0.97
C CYS A 8 5.40 4.06 -1.04
N LEU A 9 5.95 4.74 -2.03
CA LEU A 9 7.37 4.98 -2.14
C LEU A 9 7.66 6.42 -1.73
N ILE A 10 8.62 6.60 -0.83
CA ILE A 10 9.24 7.90 -0.56
C ILE A 10 10.67 7.80 -1.06
N ALA A 11 11.06 8.67 -1.98
CA ALA A 11 12.42 8.73 -2.50
C ALA A 11 13.00 10.13 -2.34
N TYR A 12 14.32 10.21 -2.12
CA TYR A 12 15.05 11.47 -2.09
C TYR A 12 16.14 11.48 -3.14
N ALA A 13 16.07 12.44 -4.04
CA ALA A 13 17.03 12.63 -5.11
C ALA A 13 18.26 13.39 -4.61
N ARG A 14 19.40 12.73 -4.42
CA ARG A 14 20.68 13.41 -4.18
C ARG A 14 21.23 14.07 -5.45
N HIS A 15 20.98 13.44 -6.59
CA HIS A 15 21.39 13.85 -7.92
C HIS A 15 20.20 13.76 -8.88
N LYS A 16 20.38 14.22 -10.13
CA LYS A 16 19.37 13.97 -11.17
C LYS A 16 19.17 12.48 -11.35
N TYR A 17 17.92 12.03 -11.31
CA TYR A 17 17.57 10.64 -11.58
C TYR A 17 16.23 10.53 -12.29
N ILE A 18 15.94 9.32 -12.78
CA ILE A 18 14.77 9.00 -13.58
C ILE A 18 14.02 7.86 -12.91
N LEU A 19 12.71 8.02 -12.73
CA LEU A 19 11.81 6.92 -12.40
C LEU A 19 11.05 6.49 -13.64
N THR A 20 10.96 5.19 -13.85
CA THR A 20 10.11 4.59 -14.88
C THR A 20 8.76 4.25 -14.25
N MET A 21 7.69 4.76 -14.84
CA MET A 21 6.32 4.43 -14.44
C MET A 21 5.89 3.12 -15.09
N VAL A 22 4.91 2.42 -14.50
CA VAL A 22 4.36 1.16 -15.03
C VAL A 22 3.77 1.35 -16.45
N ASN A 23 3.24 2.53 -16.76
CA ASN A 23 2.74 2.88 -18.09
C ASN A 23 3.83 3.18 -19.13
N GLY A 24 5.12 3.05 -18.77
CA GLY A 24 6.26 3.34 -19.62
C GLY A 24 6.69 4.80 -19.68
N GLU A 25 6.02 5.71 -18.96
CA GLU A 25 6.45 7.09 -18.86
C GLU A 25 7.70 7.24 -17.97
N TYR A 26 8.57 8.20 -18.35
CA TYR A 26 9.72 8.57 -17.55
C TYR A 26 9.44 9.86 -16.77
N ARG A 27 9.79 9.86 -15.49
CA ARG A 27 9.72 11.05 -14.63
C ARG A 27 11.12 11.43 -14.19
N TYR A 28 11.47 12.71 -14.43
CA TYR A 28 12.79 13.25 -14.15
C TYR A 28 12.76 14.05 -12.86
N PHE A 29 13.77 13.86 -12.02
CA PHE A 29 13.90 14.50 -10.72
C PHE A 29 15.27 15.17 -10.62
N ASN A 30 15.31 16.30 -9.93
CA ASN A 30 16.54 17.05 -9.67
C ASN A 30 17.09 16.71 -8.28
N GLY A 31 18.36 17.02 -8.05
CA GLY A 31 18.91 16.94 -6.71
C GLY A 31 18.13 17.84 -5.74
N GLY A 32 17.79 17.31 -4.57
CA GLY A 32 16.93 17.96 -3.57
C GLY A 32 15.45 17.61 -3.65
N ASP A 33 15.00 16.88 -4.68
CA ASP A 33 13.59 16.49 -4.77
C ASP A 33 13.26 15.33 -3.80
N LEU A 34 12.26 15.53 -2.95
CA LEU A 34 11.60 14.51 -2.18
C LEU A 34 10.34 14.09 -2.94
N VAL A 35 10.21 12.80 -3.21
CA VAL A 35 9.12 12.23 -4.01
C VAL A 35 8.26 11.34 -3.12
N PHE A 36 6.95 11.52 -3.19
CA PHE A 36 5.96 10.61 -2.62
C PHE A 36 5.11 10.04 -3.75
N ALA A 37 5.00 8.73 -3.83
CA ALA A 37 4.32 8.09 -4.95
C ALA A 37 3.61 6.79 -4.53
N ASP A 38 2.57 6.44 -5.29
CA ASP A 38 1.96 5.11 -5.23
C ASP A 38 2.97 4.08 -5.79
N ALA A 39 3.46 3.19 -4.94
CA ALA A 39 4.46 2.21 -5.33
C ALA A 39 3.96 1.23 -6.42
N SER A 40 2.65 1.06 -6.56
CA SER A 40 2.06 0.22 -7.61
C SER A 40 2.18 0.83 -9.00
N GLN A 41 2.41 2.13 -9.10
CA GLN A 41 2.55 2.87 -10.36
C GLN A 41 4.00 3.03 -10.81
N ILE A 42 4.96 2.54 -10.03
CA ILE A 42 6.38 2.69 -10.30
C ILE A 42 6.99 1.34 -10.63
N GLN A 43 7.75 1.30 -11.72
CA GLN A 43 8.64 0.19 -12.02
C GLN A 43 9.91 0.38 -11.20
N VAL A 44 10.02 -0.37 -10.08
CA VAL A 44 11.19 -0.30 -9.20
C VAL A 44 12.32 -1.11 -9.86
N ASP A 45 13.06 -0.47 -10.73
CA ASP A 45 14.33 -1.00 -11.23
C ASP A 45 15.39 -0.94 -10.13
N LYS A 46 16.39 -1.84 -10.20
CA LYS A 46 17.47 -1.97 -9.21
C LYS A 46 18.32 -0.70 -9.01
N CYS A 47 18.03 0.35 -9.77
CA CYS A 47 18.81 1.59 -9.80
C CYS A 47 18.29 2.70 -8.87
N VAL A 48 17.21 2.50 -8.13
CA VAL A 48 16.73 3.52 -7.18
C VAL A 48 17.43 3.30 -5.83
N GLU A 49 18.61 3.90 -5.66
CA GLU A 49 19.44 3.71 -4.47
C GLU A 49 18.87 4.36 -3.20
N ASN A 50 17.98 5.33 -3.32
CA ASN A 50 17.50 6.14 -2.20
C ASN A 50 15.97 6.17 -2.13
N PHE A 51 15.34 5.05 -1.81
CA PHE A 51 13.91 5.02 -1.56
C PHE A 51 13.55 4.21 -0.31
N VAL A 52 12.41 4.52 0.25
CA VAL A 52 11.81 3.82 1.39
C VAL A 52 10.39 3.40 0.99
N LEU A 53 10.08 2.13 1.15
CA LEU A 53 8.70 1.65 1.04
C LEU A 53 7.99 1.83 2.38
N VAL A 54 6.86 2.53 2.32
CA VAL A 54 5.99 2.76 3.47
C VAL A 54 4.75 1.88 3.32
N SER A 55 4.56 0.98 4.28
CA SER A 55 3.43 0.06 4.26
C SER A 55 2.10 0.78 4.46
N ARG A 56 1.03 0.18 3.92
CA ARG A 56 -0.34 0.62 4.12
C ARG A 56 -0.70 0.78 5.60
N ASP A 57 -0.26 -0.14 6.45
CA ASP A 57 -0.52 -0.07 7.90
C ASP A 57 0.09 1.19 8.54
N THR A 58 1.31 1.55 8.12
CA THR A 58 1.94 2.79 8.58
C THR A 58 1.19 4.02 8.08
N LEU A 59 0.77 4.03 6.81
CA LEU A 59 0.00 5.14 6.24
C LEU A 59 -1.37 5.29 6.89
N SER A 60 -2.06 4.18 7.19
CA SER A 60 -3.37 4.21 7.86
C SER A 60 -3.30 4.81 9.26
N LEU A 61 -2.17 4.67 9.96
CA LEU A 61 -1.94 5.29 11.25
C LEU A 61 -1.65 6.80 11.17
N PHE A 62 -1.31 7.30 9.99
CA PHE A 62 -1.14 8.74 9.74
C PHE A 62 -2.48 9.47 9.58
N LEU A 63 -3.51 8.81 9.04
CA LEU A 63 -4.83 9.42 8.79
C LEU A 63 -5.48 10.07 10.02
N PRO A 64 -5.50 9.44 11.23
CA PRO A 64 -6.11 10.05 12.41
C PRO A 64 -5.43 11.35 12.86
N MET A 65 -4.22 11.64 12.37
CA MET A 65 -3.52 12.91 12.67
C MET A 65 -4.00 14.05 11.78
N LEU A 66 -4.73 13.74 10.69
CA LEU A 66 -5.30 14.73 9.78
C LEU A 66 -6.67 15.19 10.28
N LYS A 67 -6.96 16.49 10.14
CA LYS A 67 -8.29 17.02 10.46
C LYS A 67 -9.34 16.48 9.48
N GLU A 68 -10.54 16.16 9.99
CA GLU A 68 -11.66 15.69 9.14
C GLU A 68 -11.98 16.62 7.97
N GLU A 69 -11.85 17.92 8.16
CA GLU A 69 -12.07 18.94 7.14
C GLU A 69 -11.12 18.77 5.94
N ALA A 70 -9.85 18.47 6.20
CA ALA A 70 -8.87 18.20 5.15
C ALA A 70 -9.25 16.96 4.32
N LEU A 71 -9.82 15.93 4.95
CA LEU A 71 -10.25 14.70 4.29
C LEU A 71 -11.49 14.92 3.40
N LYS A 72 -12.42 15.77 3.81
CA LYS A 72 -13.67 16.05 3.07
C LYS A 72 -13.47 16.93 1.83
N LEU A 73 -12.59 17.93 1.93
CA LEU A 73 -12.35 18.92 0.86
C LEU A 73 -11.69 18.34 -0.41
N HIS A 74 -11.02 17.19 -0.29
CA HIS A 74 -10.14 16.70 -1.36
C HIS A 74 -10.65 15.44 -2.09
N ALA A 75 -11.84 14.94 -1.75
CA ALA A 75 -12.36 13.66 -2.24
C ALA A 75 -12.64 13.59 -3.77
N HIS A 76 -12.67 14.72 -4.50
CA HIS A 76 -13.08 14.77 -5.91
C HIS A 76 -12.03 15.29 -6.88
N LYS A 77 -10.78 15.48 -6.45
CA LYS A 77 -9.71 15.95 -7.35
C LYS A 77 -9.07 14.81 -8.13
N LYS A 78 -8.59 15.13 -9.34
CA LYS A 78 -7.79 14.16 -10.13
C LYS A 78 -6.53 13.80 -9.33
N VAL A 79 -6.39 12.50 -9.05
CA VAL A 79 -5.30 11.99 -8.24
C VAL A 79 -4.06 11.81 -9.11
N PRO A 80 -2.94 12.49 -8.81
CA PRO A 80 -1.67 12.23 -9.48
C PRO A 80 -1.09 10.88 -9.05
N SER A 81 -0.19 10.33 -9.82
CA SER A 81 0.53 9.09 -9.47
C SER A 81 1.70 9.32 -8.51
N LEU A 82 2.18 10.56 -8.43
CA LEU A 82 3.28 10.97 -7.57
C LEU A 82 3.23 12.48 -7.28
N LEU A 83 3.88 12.88 -6.18
CA LEU A 83 4.12 14.27 -5.79
C LEU A 83 5.62 14.50 -5.64
N VAL A 84 6.04 15.75 -5.87
CA VAL A 84 7.41 16.17 -5.74
C VAL A 84 7.46 17.43 -4.88
N HIS A 85 8.27 17.38 -3.83
CA HIS A 85 8.58 18.56 -3.01
C HIS A 85 10.08 18.85 -3.10
N HIS A 86 10.43 20.06 -3.53
CA HIS A 86 11.82 20.46 -3.63
C HIS A 86 12.34 20.93 -2.26
N CYS A 87 13.37 20.25 -1.77
CA CYS A 87 14.01 20.56 -0.51
C CYS A 87 15.31 21.33 -0.76
N THR A 88 15.42 22.52 -0.19
CA THR A 88 16.62 23.36 -0.33
C THR A 88 17.83 22.87 0.49
N ARG A 89 17.63 21.90 1.36
CA ARG A 89 18.66 21.31 2.24
C ARG A 89 18.53 19.79 2.28
N ASP A 90 19.63 19.11 2.53
CA ASP A 90 19.61 17.66 2.83
C ASP A 90 18.61 17.36 3.94
N ILE A 91 17.89 16.24 3.77
CA ILE A 91 16.91 15.77 4.74
C ILE A 91 17.55 14.66 5.59
N PRO A 92 18.16 14.96 6.74
CA PRO A 92 18.74 13.96 7.63
C PRO A 92 17.72 12.90 8.06
N VAL A 93 16.45 13.33 8.22
CA VAL A 93 15.31 12.45 8.55
C VAL A 93 15.15 11.33 7.51
N PHE A 94 15.28 11.64 6.21
CA PHE A 94 15.18 10.62 5.16
C PHE A 94 16.32 9.60 5.26
N GLN A 95 17.54 10.05 5.51
CA GLN A 95 18.70 9.16 5.63
C GLN A 95 18.54 8.19 6.81
N GLU A 96 18.04 8.68 7.93
CA GLU A 96 17.78 7.86 9.11
C GLU A 96 16.67 6.82 8.85
N VAL A 97 15.58 7.23 8.20
CA VAL A 97 14.51 6.29 7.80
C VAL A 97 15.03 5.23 6.85
N ALA A 98 15.87 5.60 5.88
CA ALA A 98 16.47 4.67 4.93
C ALA A 98 17.36 3.64 5.64
N GLN A 99 18.20 4.06 6.60
CA GLN A 99 19.04 3.17 7.41
C GLN A 99 18.18 2.20 8.25
N LEU A 100 17.17 2.72 8.96
CA LEU A 100 16.24 1.90 9.73
C LEU A 100 15.46 0.92 8.85
N SER A 101 15.20 1.27 7.58
CA SER A 101 14.47 0.41 6.64
C SER A 101 15.29 -0.77 6.13
N GLN A 102 16.61 -0.70 6.16
CA GLN A 102 17.50 -1.80 5.78
C GLN A 102 17.62 -2.85 6.89
N ASN A 103 17.36 -2.48 8.14
CA ASN A 103 17.42 -3.40 9.28
C ASN A 103 16.15 -4.24 9.37
N LYS A 104 16.26 -5.57 9.19
CA LYS A 104 15.14 -6.51 9.27
C LYS A 104 14.70 -6.80 10.72
N ASN A 105 15.56 -6.58 11.70
CA ASN A 105 15.34 -6.94 13.11
C ASN A 105 15.33 -5.69 13.99
N LEU A 106 14.41 -4.77 13.72
CA LEU A 106 14.23 -3.56 14.52
C LEU A 106 13.66 -3.90 15.90
N ARG A 107 14.25 -3.34 16.95
CA ARG A 107 13.65 -3.32 18.30
C ARG A 107 12.38 -2.47 18.28
N TYR A 108 11.50 -2.68 19.24
CA TYR A 108 10.23 -1.96 19.32
C TYR A 108 10.41 -0.42 19.32
N ALA A 109 11.37 0.10 20.09
CA ALA A 109 11.69 1.52 20.10
C ALA A 109 12.15 2.05 18.73
N GLU A 110 12.93 1.27 17.99
CA GLU A 110 13.41 1.62 16.64
C GLU A 110 12.25 1.60 15.62
N MET A 111 11.30 0.67 15.76
CA MET A 111 10.09 0.65 14.95
C MET A 111 9.23 1.91 15.18
N LEU A 112 9.03 2.32 16.43
CA LEU A 112 8.30 3.55 16.77
C LEU A 112 9.03 4.78 16.22
N ARG A 113 10.36 4.85 16.40
CA ARG A 113 11.19 5.94 15.88
C ARG A 113 11.08 6.03 14.34
N LYS A 114 11.24 4.91 13.63
CA LYS A 114 11.07 4.86 12.17
C LYS A 114 9.71 5.39 11.74
N ARG A 115 8.63 5.00 12.43
CA ARG A 115 7.27 5.46 12.14
C ARG A 115 7.12 6.96 12.33
N ALA A 116 7.62 7.50 13.44
CA ALA A 116 7.59 8.94 13.70
C ALA A 116 8.34 9.75 12.64
N LEU A 117 9.50 9.26 12.22
CA LEU A 117 10.28 9.89 11.16
C LEU A 117 9.59 9.81 9.79
N ILE A 118 8.91 8.70 9.47
CA ILE A 118 8.07 8.60 8.27
C ILE A 118 6.95 9.63 8.32
N PHE A 119 6.30 9.84 9.46
CA PHE A 119 5.26 10.84 9.61
C PHE A 119 5.79 12.26 9.41
N ALA A 120 7.00 12.54 9.90
CA ALA A 120 7.68 13.81 9.64
C ALA A 120 7.97 14.01 8.14
N LEU A 121 8.35 12.96 7.40
CA LEU A 121 8.52 13.06 5.95
C LEU A 121 7.18 13.27 5.23
N LEU A 122 6.12 12.58 5.64
CA LEU A 122 4.78 12.76 5.05
C LEU A 122 4.22 14.16 5.30
N SER A 123 4.54 14.77 6.45
CA SER A 123 4.05 16.12 6.78
C SER A 123 4.56 17.20 5.83
N VAL A 124 5.69 16.97 5.16
CA VAL A 124 6.24 17.90 4.14
C VAL A 124 5.27 18.08 2.96
N PHE A 125 4.46 17.05 2.66
CA PHE A 125 3.52 17.09 1.55
C PHE A 125 2.14 17.65 1.93
N LEU A 126 1.88 17.98 3.20
CA LEU A 126 0.56 18.45 3.65
C LEU A 126 0.12 19.77 3.02
N GLU A 127 1.06 20.57 2.54
CA GLU A 127 0.77 21.82 1.82
C GLU A 127 0.37 21.60 0.35
N ASP A 128 0.61 20.39 -0.20
CA ASP A 128 0.20 20.03 -1.55
C ASP A 128 -1.26 19.57 -1.54
N GLU A 129 -2.11 20.25 -2.29
CA GLU A 129 -3.55 19.95 -2.37
C GLU A 129 -3.87 18.55 -2.92
N HIS A 130 -2.92 17.89 -3.59
CA HIS A 130 -3.07 16.54 -4.14
C HIS A 130 -2.58 15.44 -3.19
N PHE A 131 -1.94 15.82 -2.06
CA PHE A 131 -1.40 14.82 -1.14
C PHE A 131 -2.48 13.95 -0.50
N ILE A 132 -3.52 14.57 0.05
CA ILE A 132 -4.63 13.83 0.66
C ILE A 132 -5.35 12.93 -0.36
N PRO A 133 -5.72 13.41 -1.58
CA PRO A 133 -6.26 12.55 -2.62
C PRO A 133 -5.37 11.36 -2.95
N LEU A 134 -4.06 11.56 -3.12
CA LEU A 134 -3.12 10.47 -3.41
C LEU A 134 -3.03 9.49 -2.24
N LEU A 135 -2.90 9.98 -1.01
CA LEU A 135 -2.86 9.15 0.19
C LEU A 135 -4.12 8.28 0.33
N LEU A 136 -5.30 8.87 0.15
CA LEU A 136 -6.58 8.15 0.19
C LEU A 136 -6.68 7.13 -0.93
N ASN A 137 -6.19 7.45 -2.14
CA ASN A 137 -6.17 6.52 -3.26
C ASN A 137 -5.31 5.29 -2.97
N VAL A 138 -4.10 5.48 -2.44
CA VAL A 138 -3.21 4.38 -2.04
C VAL A 138 -3.83 3.52 -0.94
N LEU A 139 -4.55 4.15 -0.01
CA LEU A 139 -5.23 3.47 1.09
C LEU A 139 -6.54 2.79 0.67
N GLN A 140 -7.06 3.02 -0.55
CA GLN A 140 -8.21 2.26 -1.04
C GLN A 140 -7.89 0.76 -1.07
N PRO A 141 -8.79 -0.08 -0.55
CA PRO A 141 -8.59 -1.51 -0.61
C PRO A 141 -8.52 -1.95 -2.08
N ASN A 142 -7.45 -2.62 -2.45
CA ASN A 142 -7.34 -3.25 -3.75
C ASN A 142 -8.43 -4.34 -3.91
N MET A 143 -8.62 -4.83 -5.13
CA MET A 143 -9.68 -5.81 -5.39
C MET A 143 -9.45 -7.11 -4.63
N ARG A 144 -8.20 -7.54 -4.48
CA ARG A 144 -7.82 -8.68 -3.64
C ARG A 144 -8.33 -8.52 -2.20
N THR A 145 -8.01 -7.38 -1.55
CA THR A 145 -8.46 -7.11 -0.18
C THR A 145 -9.99 -7.09 -0.07
N ARG A 146 -10.67 -6.44 -1.03
CA ARG A 146 -12.14 -6.40 -1.05
C ARG A 146 -12.76 -7.78 -1.14
N VAL A 147 -12.25 -8.64 -2.04
CA VAL A 147 -12.69 -10.03 -2.20
C VAL A 147 -12.42 -10.83 -0.93
N CYS A 148 -11.22 -10.74 -0.36
CA CYS A 148 -10.87 -11.44 0.88
C CYS A 148 -11.77 -10.99 2.05
N THR A 149 -12.12 -9.71 2.15
CA THR A 149 -13.05 -9.22 3.17
C THR A 149 -14.42 -9.87 3.04
N VAL A 150 -14.97 -9.93 1.83
CA VAL A 150 -16.27 -10.59 1.57
C VAL A 150 -16.21 -12.09 1.95
N ILE A 151 -15.15 -12.80 1.54
CA ILE A 151 -14.98 -14.23 1.88
C ILE A 151 -14.87 -14.44 3.40
N ASN A 152 -14.08 -13.62 4.08
CA ASN A 152 -13.82 -13.75 5.52
C ASN A 152 -15.01 -13.39 6.39
N ASN A 153 -15.97 -12.58 5.92
CA ASN A 153 -17.22 -12.32 6.63
C ASN A 153 -18.05 -13.61 6.86
N ASN A 154 -17.97 -14.56 5.93
CA ASN A 154 -18.56 -15.88 6.10
C ASN A 154 -17.73 -16.93 5.34
N ILE A 155 -16.66 -17.41 5.96
CA ILE A 155 -15.67 -18.30 5.32
C ILE A 155 -16.25 -19.66 4.92
N ALA A 156 -17.27 -20.14 5.65
CA ALA A 156 -17.94 -21.43 5.41
C ALA A 156 -18.95 -21.38 4.26
N HIS A 157 -19.31 -20.17 3.80
CA HIS A 157 -20.27 -20.02 2.72
C HIS A 157 -19.72 -20.55 1.39
N GLU A 158 -20.61 -21.13 0.56
CA GLU A 158 -20.28 -21.54 -0.81
C GLU A 158 -20.17 -20.32 -1.73
N TRP A 159 -19.03 -19.67 -1.65
CA TRP A 159 -18.72 -18.53 -2.50
C TRP A 159 -18.54 -18.96 -3.96
N THR A 160 -19.10 -18.21 -4.88
CA THR A 160 -18.85 -18.29 -6.32
C THR A 160 -18.37 -16.93 -6.81
N LEU A 161 -17.68 -16.90 -7.95
CA LEU A 161 -17.26 -15.63 -8.56
C LEU A 161 -18.44 -14.67 -8.79
N ALA A 162 -19.60 -15.21 -9.20
CA ALA A 162 -20.81 -14.43 -9.45
C ALA A 162 -21.36 -13.80 -8.15
N ARG A 163 -21.41 -14.56 -7.05
CA ARG A 163 -21.87 -14.04 -5.75
C ARG A 163 -20.96 -12.94 -5.22
N ILE A 164 -19.63 -13.14 -5.26
CA ILE A 164 -18.68 -12.10 -4.83
C ILE A 164 -18.78 -10.86 -5.72
N ALA A 165 -18.92 -11.02 -7.01
CA ALA A 165 -19.12 -9.89 -7.92
C ALA A 165 -20.40 -9.10 -7.57
N SER A 166 -21.49 -9.80 -7.25
CA SER A 166 -22.74 -9.17 -6.79
C SER A 166 -22.55 -8.39 -5.49
N GLU A 167 -21.88 -8.99 -4.48
CA GLU A 167 -21.57 -8.31 -3.20
C GLU A 167 -20.71 -7.04 -3.42
N LEU A 168 -19.84 -7.07 -4.41
CA LEU A 168 -18.96 -5.94 -4.76
C LEU A 168 -19.61 -4.96 -5.76
N LEU A 169 -20.88 -5.17 -6.13
CA LEU A 169 -21.66 -4.34 -7.07
C LEU A 169 -20.98 -4.23 -8.45
N MET A 170 -20.49 -5.34 -8.99
CA MET A 170 -19.84 -5.39 -10.29
C MET A 170 -20.18 -6.68 -11.07
N SER A 171 -19.90 -6.68 -12.38
CA SER A 171 -20.06 -7.89 -13.17
C SER A 171 -18.94 -8.91 -12.88
N PRO A 172 -19.21 -10.23 -13.01
CA PRO A 172 -18.18 -11.27 -12.87
C PRO A 172 -16.99 -11.08 -13.82
N SER A 173 -17.26 -10.60 -15.04
CA SER A 173 -16.22 -10.33 -16.03
C SER A 173 -15.29 -9.18 -15.59
N LEU A 174 -15.85 -8.11 -15.05
CA LEU A 174 -15.08 -6.98 -14.52
C LEU A 174 -14.25 -7.39 -13.31
N LEU A 175 -14.84 -8.17 -12.38
CA LEU A 175 -14.12 -8.70 -11.23
C LEU A 175 -12.93 -9.57 -11.68
N LYS A 176 -13.16 -10.50 -12.62
CA LYS A 176 -12.11 -11.36 -13.18
C LYS A 176 -10.98 -10.56 -13.83
N LYS A 177 -11.33 -9.49 -14.59
CA LYS A 177 -10.34 -8.57 -15.20
C LYS A 177 -9.49 -7.89 -14.15
N LYS A 178 -10.14 -7.27 -13.13
CA LYS A 178 -9.42 -6.55 -12.04
C LYS A 178 -8.51 -7.46 -11.22
N LEU A 179 -8.95 -8.68 -10.89
CA LEU A 179 -8.11 -9.65 -10.19
C LEU A 179 -6.90 -10.08 -11.03
N ARG A 180 -7.07 -10.21 -12.35
CA ARG A 180 -5.94 -10.51 -13.25
C ARG A 180 -4.93 -9.37 -13.30
N GLU A 181 -5.39 -8.12 -13.30
CA GLU A 181 -4.53 -6.93 -13.22
C GLU A 181 -3.71 -6.90 -11.92
N GLU A 182 -4.23 -7.50 -10.85
CA GLU A 182 -3.53 -7.69 -9.56
C GLU A 182 -2.80 -9.06 -9.47
N GLU A 183 -2.54 -9.72 -10.60
CA GLU A 183 -1.82 -11.00 -10.72
C GLU A 183 -2.39 -12.12 -9.83
N THR A 184 -3.72 -12.11 -9.62
CA THR A 184 -4.41 -13.10 -8.79
C THR A 184 -5.69 -13.59 -9.46
N SER A 185 -6.32 -14.60 -8.85
CA SER A 185 -7.61 -15.12 -9.28
C SER A 185 -8.54 -15.36 -8.08
N TYR A 186 -9.84 -15.39 -8.35
CA TYR A 186 -10.84 -15.72 -7.34
C TYR A 186 -10.55 -17.04 -6.62
N SER A 187 -10.21 -18.10 -7.39
CA SER A 187 -9.94 -19.44 -6.80
C SER A 187 -8.73 -19.43 -5.87
N GLN A 188 -7.67 -18.70 -6.25
CA GLN A 188 -6.50 -18.52 -5.37
C GLN A 188 -6.88 -17.81 -4.08
N LEU A 189 -7.62 -16.70 -4.16
CA LEU A 189 -8.02 -15.94 -2.97
C LEU A 189 -8.93 -16.75 -2.05
N LEU A 190 -9.87 -17.51 -2.59
CA LEU A 190 -10.74 -18.38 -1.81
C LEU A 190 -9.93 -19.43 -1.05
N THR A 191 -8.99 -20.09 -1.72
CA THR A 191 -8.08 -21.07 -1.12
C THR A 191 -7.21 -20.43 -0.04
N GLU A 192 -6.60 -19.27 -0.33
CA GLU A 192 -5.77 -18.54 0.64
C GLU A 192 -6.55 -18.16 1.90
N CYS A 193 -7.74 -17.57 1.76
CA CYS A 193 -8.58 -17.20 2.91
C CYS A 193 -8.94 -18.43 3.77
N ARG A 194 -9.36 -19.53 3.15
CA ARG A 194 -9.70 -20.77 3.83
C ARG A 194 -8.50 -21.38 4.54
N MET A 195 -7.34 -21.43 3.89
CA MET A 195 -6.10 -21.94 4.48
C MET A 195 -5.62 -21.10 5.65
N GLN A 196 -5.69 -19.76 5.55
CA GLN A 196 -5.36 -18.89 6.66
C GLN A 196 -6.28 -19.13 7.86
N ARG A 197 -7.58 -19.28 7.62
CA ARG A 197 -8.55 -19.57 8.69
C ARG A 197 -8.30 -20.95 9.31
N ALA A 198 -8.02 -21.96 8.49
CA ALA A 198 -7.68 -23.30 8.97
C ALA A 198 -6.44 -23.28 9.87
N LEU A 199 -5.38 -22.60 9.46
CA LEU A 199 -4.16 -22.42 10.25
C LEU A 199 -4.44 -21.72 11.58
N GLN A 200 -5.24 -20.64 11.59
CA GLN A 200 -5.65 -19.97 12.82
C GLN A 200 -6.38 -20.92 13.78
N LEU A 201 -7.34 -21.71 13.27
CA LEU A 201 -8.10 -22.65 14.09
C LEU A 201 -7.21 -23.74 14.69
N ILE A 202 -6.24 -24.25 13.94
CA ILE A 202 -5.32 -25.29 14.40
C ILE A 202 -4.30 -24.72 15.39
N VAL A 203 -3.62 -23.63 15.02
CA VAL A 203 -2.47 -23.10 15.77
C VAL A 203 -2.88 -22.31 17.00
N ILE A 204 -3.91 -21.47 16.87
CA ILE A 204 -4.33 -20.55 17.95
C ILE A 204 -5.37 -21.20 18.86
N TYR A 205 -6.34 -21.90 18.26
CA TYR A 205 -7.48 -22.47 19.01
C TYR A 205 -7.36 -23.98 19.28
N GLY A 206 -6.28 -24.63 18.81
CA GLY A 206 -6.03 -26.05 19.06
C GLY A 206 -7.07 -27.01 18.45
N VAL A 207 -7.81 -26.57 17.43
CA VAL A 207 -8.84 -27.41 16.78
C VAL A 207 -8.17 -28.50 15.95
N SER A 208 -8.63 -29.74 16.08
CA SER A 208 -8.08 -30.86 15.31
C SER A 208 -8.33 -30.70 13.80
N ILE A 209 -7.38 -31.15 12.97
CA ILE A 209 -7.46 -31.08 11.50
C ILE A 209 -8.78 -31.71 10.99
N LYS A 210 -9.24 -32.82 11.56
CA LYS A 210 -10.51 -33.46 11.17
C LYS A 210 -11.72 -32.55 11.33
N ARG A 211 -11.73 -31.68 12.35
CA ARG A 211 -12.84 -30.73 12.59
C ARG A 211 -12.75 -29.46 11.74
N VAL A 212 -11.58 -29.15 11.23
CA VAL A 212 -11.37 -27.98 10.35
C VAL A 212 -11.69 -28.31 8.90
N ALA A 213 -11.61 -29.59 8.51
CA ALA A 213 -11.84 -30.07 7.15
C ALA A 213 -13.33 -30.35 6.81
N VAL A 214 -14.23 -30.19 7.75
CA VAL A 214 -15.70 -30.32 7.60
C VAL A 214 -16.30 -28.92 7.45
#